data_b039c90a31eaa029b13ba10596b31c6c
#
_entry.id   b039c90a31eaa029b13ba10596b31c6c
#
_cell.length_a   1.000
_cell.length_b   1.000
_cell.length_c   1.000
_cell.angle_alpha   90.00
_cell.angle_beta   90.00
_cell.angle_gamma   90.00
#
_symmetry.space_group_name_H-M   'P 1'
#
loop_
_entity.id
_entity.type
_entity.pdbx_description
1 polymer ?
#
loop_
_entity_poly.entity_id
_entity_poly.type
_entity_poly.pdbx_seq_one_letter_code
_entity_poly.pdbx_strand_id
1 'polypeptide(L)'
;QDTEMSFATGRYLKHKAFRFGNFVEYTVDFVRAVYDDRVIFTEGVGEIAPGITVHRVGGHTHGMQIVRVNTRGGWLVLASDAIHMYANMERQNPYPAVFNVHEMLEGSRTALKLADGNADMIIPGHDPIKMQRYSAPTAKLDGIAVRLD
;
A
#
# COMPACT_ATOMS: atom_id res chain seq x y z
N GLN A 1 4.08 5.66 8.52
CA GLN A 1 3.33 6.82 9.02
C GLN A 1 3.24 6.76 10.54
N ASP A 2 3.40 7.88 11.21
CA ASP A 2 3.27 7.96 12.68
C ASP A 2 1.87 7.55 13.16
N THR A 3 0.84 7.92 12.43
CA THR A 3 -0.54 7.49 12.68
C THR A 3 -0.71 5.98 12.69
N GLU A 4 0.04 5.22 11.88
CA GLU A 4 -0.03 3.75 11.90
C GLU A 4 0.59 3.19 13.18
N MET A 5 1.74 3.71 13.61
CA MET A 5 2.37 3.30 14.86
C MET A 5 1.46 3.55 16.06
N SER A 6 0.88 4.75 16.13
CA SER A 6 -0.04 5.13 17.20
C SER A 6 -1.29 4.24 17.24
N PHE A 7 -1.81 3.83 16.08
CA PHE A 7 -2.92 2.90 15.98
C PHE A 7 -2.49 1.48 16.36
N ALA A 8 -1.38 0.98 15.81
CA ALA A 8 -0.87 -0.38 16.01
C ALA A 8 -0.39 -0.66 17.45
N THR A 9 -0.18 0.37 18.27
CA THR A 9 0.16 0.25 19.70
C THR A 9 -0.96 0.75 20.60
N GLY A 10 -2.05 1.23 20.02
CA GLY A 10 -3.12 1.93 20.73
C GLY A 10 -4.16 1.02 21.38
N ARG A 11 -5.02 1.64 22.21
CA ARG A 11 -6.06 0.97 22.99
C ARG A 11 -7.10 0.19 22.15
N TYR A 12 -7.22 0.51 20.85
CA TYR A 12 -8.21 -0.13 19.98
C TYR A 12 -7.83 -1.54 19.53
N LEU A 13 -6.56 -1.93 19.61
CA LEU A 13 -6.10 -3.29 19.29
C LEU A 13 -6.68 -4.39 20.18
N LYS A 14 -7.24 -4.04 21.35
CA LYS A 14 -8.00 -5.02 22.15
C LYS A 14 -9.26 -5.54 21.43
N HIS A 15 -9.79 -4.80 20.46
CA HIS A 15 -10.98 -5.17 19.70
C HIS A 15 -10.64 -6.05 18.50
N LYS A 16 -11.27 -7.21 18.36
CA LYS A 16 -11.01 -8.15 17.27
C LYS A 16 -11.19 -7.54 15.87
N ALA A 17 -12.13 -6.58 15.74
CA ALA A 17 -12.39 -5.88 14.48
C ALA A 17 -11.17 -5.14 13.92
N PHE A 18 -10.19 -4.79 14.75
CA PHE A 18 -8.99 -4.04 14.36
C PHE A 18 -7.72 -4.89 14.36
N ARG A 19 -7.84 -6.22 14.53
CA ARG A 19 -6.69 -7.13 14.59
C ARG A 19 -6.37 -7.82 13.26
N PHE A 20 -7.19 -7.64 12.23
CA PHE A 20 -6.91 -8.26 10.94
C PHE A 20 -5.58 -7.70 10.38
N GLY A 21 -4.64 -8.59 10.07
CA GLY A 21 -3.31 -8.21 9.60
C GLY A 21 -2.35 -7.69 10.68
N ASN A 22 -2.81 -7.40 11.91
CA ASN A 22 -1.97 -6.94 13.01
C ASN A 22 -1.70 -8.09 13.98
N PHE A 23 -0.60 -8.79 13.79
CA PHE A 23 -0.09 -9.76 14.75
C PHE A 23 0.80 -9.08 15.77
N VAL A 24 0.68 -9.47 17.04
CA VAL A 24 1.45 -8.85 18.13
C VAL A 24 2.96 -8.97 17.91
N GLU A 25 3.40 -10.07 17.31
CA GLU A 25 4.80 -10.34 16.97
C GLU A 25 5.35 -9.25 16.04
N TYR A 26 4.61 -8.88 15.00
CA TYR A 26 5.02 -7.81 14.07
C TYR A 26 5.09 -6.45 14.75
N THR A 27 4.14 -6.16 15.63
CA THR A 27 4.16 -4.91 16.41
C THR A 27 5.38 -4.86 17.32
N VAL A 28 5.73 -5.96 17.98
CA VAL A 28 6.93 -6.05 18.83
C VAL A 28 8.20 -5.86 18.02
N ASP A 29 8.33 -6.50 16.87
CA ASP A 29 9.51 -6.37 16.00
C ASP A 29 9.62 -4.96 15.43
N PHE A 30 8.50 -4.31 15.12
CA PHE A 30 8.49 -2.92 14.69
C PHE A 30 8.94 -1.97 15.81
N VAL A 31 8.47 -2.18 17.05
CA VAL A 31 8.93 -1.40 18.22
C VAL A 31 10.42 -1.57 18.42
N ARG A 32 10.96 -2.79 18.31
CA ARG A 32 12.41 -3.03 18.35
C ARG A 32 13.15 -2.25 17.26
N ALA A 33 12.63 -2.27 16.02
CA ALA A 33 13.24 -1.52 14.93
C ALA A 33 13.28 0.00 15.20
N VAL A 34 12.25 0.54 15.87
CA VAL A 34 12.25 1.95 16.33
C VAL A 34 13.35 2.20 17.37
N TYR A 35 13.48 1.31 18.36
CA TYR A 35 14.55 1.40 19.36
C TYR A 35 15.96 1.34 18.76
N ASP A 36 16.13 0.55 17.69
CA ASP A 36 17.39 0.37 16.98
C ASP A 36 17.67 1.48 15.94
N ASP A 37 16.88 2.57 15.93
CA ASP A 37 16.97 3.68 14.96
C ASP A 37 16.93 3.23 13.48
N ARG A 38 16.15 2.19 13.20
CA ARG A 38 15.97 1.62 11.85
C ARG A 38 14.67 2.03 11.18
N VAL A 39 13.93 2.98 11.75
CA VAL A 39 12.64 3.44 11.25
C VAL A 39 12.66 4.95 11.05
N ILE A 40 12.28 5.36 9.84
CA ILE A 40 12.03 6.77 9.53
C ILE A 40 10.51 6.97 9.48
N PHE A 41 10.01 7.83 10.36
CA PHE A 41 8.61 8.22 10.34
C PHE A 41 8.37 9.30 9.30
N THR A 42 7.25 9.16 8.58
CA THR A 42 6.76 10.18 7.65
C THR A 42 5.35 10.62 8.07
N GLU A 43 4.99 11.85 7.79
CA GLU A 43 3.65 12.40 7.98
C GLU A 43 3.07 12.82 6.62
N GLY A 44 1.98 12.13 6.21
CA GLY A 44 1.33 12.42 4.93
C GLY A 44 2.17 11.98 3.74
N VAL A 45 3.01 12.86 3.21
CA VAL A 45 3.88 12.61 2.06
C VAL A 45 5.36 12.64 2.48
N GLY A 46 6.15 11.68 2.00
CA GLY A 46 7.60 11.66 2.22
C GLY A 46 8.34 11.13 1.00
N GLU A 47 9.52 11.68 0.70
CA GLU A 47 10.44 11.11 -0.26
C GLU A 47 11.41 10.19 0.48
N ILE A 48 11.53 8.94 0.05
CA ILE A 48 12.40 7.93 0.68
C ILE A 48 13.66 7.66 -0.14
N ALA A 49 13.63 7.97 -1.41
CA ALA A 49 14.78 7.98 -2.34
C ALA A 49 14.41 8.84 -3.55
N PRO A 50 15.38 9.32 -4.35
CA PRO A 50 15.09 10.07 -5.56
C PRO A 50 14.11 9.34 -6.47
N GLY A 51 12.95 9.96 -6.74
CA GLY A 51 11.89 9.38 -7.53
C GLY A 51 11.04 8.31 -6.85
N ILE A 52 11.18 8.11 -5.54
CA ILE A 52 10.34 7.19 -4.75
C ILE A 52 9.71 7.95 -3.60
N THR A 53 8.40 8.11 -3.63
CA THR A 53 7.65 8.81 -2.58
C THR A 53 6.60 7.92 -1.94
N VAL A 54 6.30 8.16 -0.68
CA VAL A 54 5.22 7.51 0.07
C VAL A 54 4.10 8.52 0.35
N HIS A 55 2.87 8.08 0.28
CA HIS A 55 1.69 8.92 0.46
C HIS A 55 0.71 8.23 1.41
N ARG A 56 0.37 8.88 2.51
CA ARG A 56 -0.69 8.38 3.39
C ARG A 56 -2.03 8.49 2.68
N VAL A 57 -2.78 7.42 2.70
CA VAL A 57 -4.15 7.34 2.17
C VAL A 57 -5.17 6.86 3.21
N GLY A 58 -4.72 6.16 4.24
CA GLY A 58 -5.62 5.57 5.24
C GLY A 58 -6.50 4.45 4.67
N GLY A 59 -7.64 4.23 5.28
CA GLY A 59 -8.70 3.37 4.79
C GLY A 59 -8.60 1.92 5.24
N HIS A 60 -7.66 1.13 4.75
CA HIS A 60 -7.43 -0.25 5.21
C HIS A 60 -6.94 -0.27 6.67
N THR A 61 -5.92 0.50 6.97
CA THR A 61 -5.49 0.85 8.33
C THR A 61 -5.48 2.36 8.50
N HIS A 62 -5.28 2.85 9.72
CA HIS A 62 -5.33 4.28 9.99
C HIS A 62 -4.19 5.07 9.32
N GLY A 63 -3.00 4.48 9.28
CA GLY A 63 -1.82 5.07 8.65
C GLY A 63 -1.43 4.42 7.31
N MET A 64 -2.36 3.71 6.64
CA MET A 64 -2.09 3.09 5.34
C MET A 64 -1.43 4.06 4.37
N GLN A 65 -0.36 3.62 3.73
CA GLN A 65 0.35 4.40 2.71
C GLN A 65 0.52 3.60 1.42
N ILE A 66 0.64 4.33 0.31
CA ILE A 66 0.98 3.80 -1.00
C ILE A 66 2.32 4.37 -1.44
N VAL A 67 3.00 3.66 -2.35
CA VAL A 67 4.33 4.07 -2.85
C VAL A 67 4.20 4.50 -4.29
N ARG A 68 4.74 5.67 -4.63
CA ARG A 68 4.85 6.17 -6.00
C ARG A 68 6.29 6.07 -6.46
N VAL A 69 6.52 5.47 -7.62
CA VAL A 69 7.86 5.21 -8.18
C VAL A 69 7.97 5.82 -9.57
N ASN A 70 9.02 6.61 -9.82
CA ASN A 70 9.32 7.10 -11.14
C ASN A 70 10.01 5.99 -11.94
N THR A 71 9.37 5.51 -13.01
CA THR A 71 9.89 4.48 -13.91
C THR A 71 10.11 5.03 -15.31
N ARG A 72 10.72 4.26 -16.19
CA ARG A 72 10.84 4.64 -17.61
C ARG A 72 9.49 4.74 -18.31
N GLY A 73 8.50 3.97 -17.84
CA GLY A 73 7.13 3.98 -18.36
C GLY A 73 6.24 5.09 -17.79
N GLY A 74 6.75 5.86 -16.81
CA GLY A 74 6.01 6.91 -16.11
C GLY A 74 5.89 6.65 -14.61
N TRP A 75 4.94 7.30 -13.95
CA TRP A 75 4.73 7.16 -12.54
C TRP A 75 3.92 5.89 -12.21
N LEU A 76 4.56 4.93 -11.57
CA LEU A 76 3.94 3.70 -11.07
C LEU A 76 3.50 3.89 -9.62
N VAL A 77 2.32 3.38 -9.27
CA VAL A 77 1.79 3.40 -7.90
C VAL A 77 1.63 1.97 -7.39
N LEU A 78 2.36 1.63 -6.34
CA LEU A 78 2.20 0.38 -5.60
C LEU A 78 1.18 0.62 -4.50
N ALA A 79 -0.04 0.12 -4.70
CA ALA A 79 -1.19 0.48 -3.87
C ALA A 79 -1.33 -0.38 -2.61
N SER A 80 -0.67 -1.56 -2.54
CA SER A 80 -0.79 -2.48 -1.40
C SER A 80 -2.26 -2.71 -1.03
N ASP A 81 -2.59 -2.66 0.24
CA ASP A 81 -3.94 -2.91 0.77
C ASP A 81 -4.89 -1.71 0.65
N ALA A 82 -4.42 -0.55 0.19
CA ALA A 82 -5.31 0.55 -0.19
C ALA A 82 -6.18 0.17 -1.41
N ILE A 83 -5.67 -0.71 -2.28
CA ILE A 83 -6.41 -1.31 -3.40
C ILE A 83 -6.03 -2.80 -3.45
N HIS A 84 -6.90 -3.69 -2.98
CA HIS A 84 -6.60 -5.12 -2.96
C HIS A 84 -6.59 -5.75 -4.34
N MET A 85 -7.58 -5.42 -5.17
CA MET A 85 -7.79 -5.98 -6.50
C MET A 85 -8.15 -4.88 -7.50
N TYR A 86 -7.84 -5.08 -8.78
CA TYR A 86 -8.26 -4.16 -9.85
C TYR A 86 -9.77 -3.91 -9.82
N ALA A 87 -10.57 -4.96 -9.60
CA ALA A 87 -12.03 -4.86 -9.51
C ALA A 87 -12.51 -3.92 -8.37
N ASN A 88 -11.77 -3.79 -7.28
CA ASN A 88 -12.13 -2.84 -6.21
C ASN A 88 -12.04 -1.40 -6.70
N MET A 89 -10.98 -1.07 -7.43
CA MET A 89 -10.78 0.25 -8.01
C MET A 89 -11.78 0.53 -9.16
N GLU A 90 -11.92 -0.40 -10.10
CA GLU A 90 -12.77 -0.27 -11.28
C GLU A 90 -14.26 -0.10 -10.91
N ARG A 91 -14.72 -0.82 -9.88
CA ARG A 91 -16.12 -0.79 -9.43
C ARG A 91 -16.39 0.19 -8.30
N GLN A 92 -15.37 0.91 -7.83
CA GLN A 92 -15.45 1.78 -6.64
C GLN A 92 -16.07 1.04 -5.44
N ASN A 93 -15.68 -0.23 -5.26
CA ASN A 93 -16.17 -1.11 -4.21
C ASN A 93 -15.00 -1.66 -3.40
N PRO A 94 -14.68 -1.04 -2.25
CA PRO A 94 -13.55 -1.43 -1.43
C PRO A 94 -13.63 -2.88 -0.93
N TYR A 95 -12.47 -3.50 -0.73
CA TYR A 95 -12.38 -4.79 -0.06
C TYR A 95 -12.88 -4.66 1.40
N PRO A 96 -13.59 -5.68 1.95
CA PRO A 96 -14.27 -5.54 3.24
C PRO A 96 -13.34 -5.50 4.48
N ALA A 97 -12.05 -5.79 4.35
CA ALA A 97 -11.08 -5.54 5.41
C ALA A 97 -10.73 -4.06 5.45
N VAL A 98 -11.47 -3.28 6.22
CA VAL A 98 -11.44 -1.82 6.16
C VAL A 98 -11.61 -1.18 7.53
N PHE A 99 -10.75 -0.22 7.85
CA PHE A 99 -10.87 0.67 8.99
C PHE A 99 -11.83 1.84 8.69
N ASN A 100 -11.72 2.44 7.50
CA ASN A 100 -12.53 3.58 7.07
C ASN A 100 -12.84 3.49 5.57
N VAL A 101 -14.11 3.23 5.23
CA VAL A 101 -14.57 3.08 3.84
C VAL A 101 -14.38 4.36 3.03
N HIS A 102 -14.63 5.53 3.62
CA HIS A 102 -14.45 6.80 2.92
C HIS A 102 -12.98 7.01 2.50
N GLU A 103 -12.05 6.78 3.43
CA GLU A 103 -10.61 6.88 3.13
C GLU A 103 -10.16 5.85 2.07
N MET A 104 -10.74 4.63 2.02
CA MET A 104 -10.46 3.67 0.96
C MET A 104 -10.84 4.20 -0.43
N LEU A 105 -11.99 4.83 -0.55
CA LEU A 105 -12.45 5.43 -1.81
C LEU A 105 -11.57 6.62 -2.21
N GLU A 106 -11.25 7.50 -1.28
CA GLU A 106 -10.34 8.62 -1.52
C GLU A 106 -8.91 8.17 -1.81
N GLY A 107 -8.46 7.06 -1.18
CA GLY A 107 -7.19 6.41 -1.47
C GLY A 107 -7.08 5.93 -2.92
N SER A 108 -8.13 5.31 -3.44
CA SER A 108 -8.20 4.92 -4.87
C SER A 108 -8.12 6.13 -5.80
N ARG A 109 -8.80 7.23 -5.48
CA ARG A 109 -8.72 8.48 -6.25
C ARG A 109 -7.34 9.11 -6.19
N THR A 110 -6.71 9.05 -5.01
CA THR A 110 -5.35 9.54 -4.81
C THR A 110 -4.35 8.71 -5.62
N ALA A 111 -4.48 7.38 -5.62
CA ALA A 111 -3.65 6.49 -6.44
C ALA A 111 -3.75 6.86 -7.93
N LEU A 112 -4.96 7.11 -8.43
CA LEU A 112 -5.17 7.50 -9.83
C LEU A 112 -4.49 8.86 -10.16
N LYS A 113 -4.59 9.84 -9.28
CA LYS A 113 -3.89 11.14 -9.44
C LYS A 113 -2.38 10.96 -9.47
N LEU A 114 -1.83 10.12 -8.59
CA LEU A 114 -0.40 9.85 -8.48
C LEU A 114 0.14 9.05 -9.68
N ALA A 115 -0.71 8.30 -10.35
CA ALA A 115 -0.42 7.61 -11.62
C ALA A 115 -0.71 8.49 -12.87
N ASP A 116 -0.80 9.80 -12.70
CA ASP A 116 -1.11 10.78 -13.75
C ASP A 116 -2.40 10.45 -14.54
N GLY A 117 -3.38 9.83 -13.88
CA GLY A 117 -4.65 9.42 -14.47
C GLY A 117 -4.60 8.07 -15.20
N ASN A 118 -3.48 7.39 -15.24
CA ASN A 118 -3.33 6.10 -15.89
C ASN A 118 -3.55 4.94 -14.91
N ALA A 119 -4.73 4.30 -14.98
CA ALA A 119 -5.09 3.18 -14.11
C ALA A 119 -4.20 1.94 -14.32
N ASP A 120 -3.59 1.76 -15.50
CA ASP A 120 -2.68 0.64 -15.77
C ASP A 120 -1.36 0.77 -15.00
N MET A 121 -1.02 1.98 -14.54
CA MET A 121 0.15 2.24 -13.69
C MET A 121 -0.13 2.08 -12.19
N ILE A 122 -1.28 1.51 -11.81
CA ILE A 122 -1.62 1.21 -10.42
C ILE A 122 -1.56 -0.29 -10.20
N ILE A 123 -0.74 -0.72 -9.24
CA ILE A 123 -0.54 -2.13 -8.91
C ILE A 123 -1.24 -2.46 -7.59
N PRO A 124 -2.35 -3.21 -7.61
CA PRO A 124 -3.03 -3.70 -6.41
C PRO A 124 -2.18 -4.67 -5.59
N GLY A 125 -2.43 -4.74 -4.28
CA GLY A 125 -1.66 -5.61 -3.38
C GLY A 125 -1.85 -7.09 -3.63
N HIS A 126 -3.09 -7.54 -3.84
CA HIS A 126 -3.48 -8.96 -3.78
C HIS A 126 -4.02 -9.57 -5.06
N ASP A 127 -4.07 -8.83 -6.17
CA ASP A 127 -4.66 -9.34 -7.40
C ASP A 127 -3.67 -10.23 -8.18
N PRO A 128 -3.98 -11.53 -8.38
CA PRO A 128 -3.13 -12.42 -9.16
C PRO A 128 -3.08 -12.07 -10.66
N ILE A 129 -4.07 -11.31 -11.17
CA ILE A 129 -4.14 -10.90 -12.58
C ILE A 129 -2.89 -10.09 -12.98
N LYS A 130 -2.20 -9.42 -12.04
CA LYS A 130 -0.94 -8.73 -12.32
C LYS A 130 0.11 -9.63 -12.98
N MET A 131 0.15 -10.91 -12.63
CA MET A 131 1.06 -11.89 -13.26
C MET A 131 0.72 -12.16 -14.74
N GLN A 132 -0.49 -11.82 -15.18
CA GLN A 132 -0.94 -11.96 -16.57
C GLN A 132 -0.87 -10.64 -17.34
N ARG A 133 -0.96 -9.50 -16.63
CA ARG A 133 -0.93 -8.15 -17.23
C ARG A 133 0.48 -7.72 -17.64
N TYR A 134 1.50 -8.21 -16.95
CA TYR A 134 2.89 -7.80 -17.14
C TYR A 134 3.76 -8.98 -17.54
N SER A 135 4.73 -8.73 -18.40
CA SER A 135 5.65 -9.76 -18.89
C SER A 135 6.72 -10.11 -17.84
N ALA A 136 7.16 -11.35 -17.82
CA ALA A 136 8.33 -11.75 -17.03
C ALA A 136 9.60 -11.04 -17.53
N PRO A 137 10.53 -10.65 -16.63
CA PRO A 137 11.81 -10.03 -17.02
C PRO A 137 12.66 -10.93 -17.91
N THR A 138 12.55 -12.25 -17.73
CA THR A 138 13.21 -13.29 -18.52
C THR A 138 12.33 -14.54 -18.56
N ALA A 139 12.52 -15.41 -19.55
CA ALA A 139 11.78 -16.68 -19.64
C ALA A 139 11.95 -17.59 -18.40
N LYS A 140 13.07 -17.48 -17.67
CA LYS A 140 13.31 -18.26 -16.44
C LYS A 140 12.46 -17.80 -15.25
N LEU A 141 11.93 -16.57 -15.31
CA LEU A 141 11.10 -15.97 -14.26
C LEU A 141 9.62 -15.94 -14.62
N ASP A 142 9.24 -16.62 -15.71
CA ASP A 142 7.83 -16.73 -16.08
C ASP A 142 7.03 -17.44 -14.97
N GLY A 143 5.89 -16.86 -14.60
CA GLY A 143 5.08 -17.31 -13.47
C GLY A 143 5.65 -17.01 -12.06
N ILE A 144 6.86 -16.45 -11.95
CA ILE A 144 7.53 -16.14 -10.68
C ILE A 144 7.56 -14.63 -10.43
N ALA A 145 7.93 -13.85 -11.44
CA ALA A 145 8.05 -12.40 -11.33
C ALA A 145 7.62 -11.71 -12.62
N VAL A 146 7.12 -10.50 -12.48
CA VAL A 146 6.77 -9.64 -13.61
C VAL A 146 7.55 -8.33 -13.54
N ARG A 147 7.77 -7.72 -14.70
CA ARG A 147 8.39 -6.43 -14.86
C ARG A 147 7.31 -5.36 -15.01
N LEU A 148 7.40 -4.30 -14.24
CA LEU A 148 6.38 -3.23 -14.16
C LEU A 148 6.76 -1.95 -14.92
N ASP A 149 7.92 -1.94 -15.62
CA ASP A 149 8.44 -0.80 -16.37
C ASP A 149 8.71 -1.13 -17.86
#